data_275e550dd08d05eed276a1be33912903
#
_entry.id   275e550dd08d05eed276a1be33912903
#
_cell.length_a   1.000
_cell.length_b   1.000
_cell.length_c   1.000
_cell.angle_alpha   90.00
_cell.angle_beta   90.00
_cell.angle_gamma   90.00
#
_symmetry.space_group_name_H-M   'P 1'
#
loop_
_entity.id
_entity.type
_entity.pdbx_description
1 polymer ?
#
loop_
_entity_poly.entity_id
_entity_poly.type
_entity_poly.pdbx_seq_one_letter_code
_entity_poly.pdbx_strand_id
1 'polypeptide(L)'
;MMENGKSDNISKYTSENGGKVLLLFLLFLIALYQLITMGITGFAIVCMLPAVALYAIFAMRNKMITFWTLFVINYFVMFLNRYSYMPVPVSMPNEVLEIILLAIAIIDAKSLHLGRVANIMFFALVIWCGFCTIEVLNDTCDLGIDIASWFSGARLMAFQLMYAYLVCIIYISTPKRVTTFLRLWAALSLFAAFWAWKQQHIGFTGIEKAWLVYGARTHIVNGITRYFSIFSDAANLGCNMAASAVAFFIVSVSHKSICGKERIFFFITGLACTWTMFASGTRTAIFCFAFGVSIYVFLSKSFKIAIPVTIIFSFFMFILVFTTIGQGNSMIRRMRSAFNKEDASLGTREINQTAMKKYMQDAPWGIGISRNLGNVPANNKYRKVSVTAPDSEYVFIWVHTGIIGITTFIVTTMMMFLGACIIVFFKLKNKSLQGIGAAFCCAFAAIHLGGYGNQILMQFPNVLIFYGGLAVVYILPHIENEYDGLEKDIISKREERKRLIAEKQRASRD
;
A
#
# COMPACT_ATOMS: atom_id res chain seq x y z
N MET A 1 -53.93 27.34 26.86
CA MET A 1 -53.16 26.58 27.88
C MET A 1 -52.10 25.59 27.31
N MET A 2 -51.98 25.42 26.00
CA MET A 2 -51.00 24.53 25.39
C MET A 2 -49.69 25.20 24.92
N GLU A 3 -49.57 26.52 24.87
CA GLU A 3 -48.35 27.21 24.42
C GLU A 3 -47.29 27.42 25.52
N ASN A 4 -47.72 27.57 26.78
CA ASN A 4 -46.76 27.77 27.88
C ASN A 4 -45.89 26.56 28.22
N GLY A 5 -46.37 25.34 28.01
CA GLY A 5 -45.61 24.14 28.34
C GLY A 5 -44.44 23.82 27.38
N LYS A 6 -44.42 24.35 26.14
CA LYS A 6 -43.31 24.20 25.21
C LYS A 6 -42.21 25.22 25.50
N SER A 7 -42.53 26.43 25.94
CA SER A 7 -41.56 27.45 26.29
C SER A 7 -40.74 27.06 27.54
N ASP A 8 -41.40 26.50 28.56
CA ASP A 8 -40.72 26.06 29.80
C ASP A 8 -39.78 24.87 29.58
N ASN A 9 -40.14 23.93 28.68
CA ASN A 9 -39.24 22.82 28.35
C ASN A 9 -38.00 23.27 27.57
N ILE A 10 -38.10 24.24 26.69
CA ILE A 10 -36.96 24.78 25.93
C ILE A 10 -36.05 25.57 26.86
N SER A 11 -36.58 26.39 27.76
CA SER A 11 -35.79 27.19 28.73
C SER A 11 -35.04 26.29 29.73
N LYS A 12 -35.66 25.21 30.19
CA LYS A 12 -35.05 24.23 31.10
C LYS A 12 -33.93 23.43 30.37
N TYR A 13 -34.18 23.04 29.15
CA TYR A 13 -33.16 22.32 28.33
C TYR A 13 -31.94 23.19 28.01
N THR A 14 -32.15 24.49 27.70
CA THR A 14 -31.05 25.45 27.48
C THR A 14 -30.30 25.77 28.76
N SER A 15 -30.95 25.82 29.90
CA SER A 15 -30.30 26.03 31.23
C SER A 15 -29.41 24.83 31.60
N GLU A 16 -29.88 23.59 31.40
CA GLU A 16 -29.11 22.37 31.74
C GLU A 16 -27.97 22.09 30.76
N ASN A 17 -28.07 22.53 29.51
CA ASN A 17 -27.09 22.27 28.45
C ASN A 17 -26.45 23.54 27.87
N GLY A 18 -26.50 24.67 28.57
CA GLY A 18 -26.05 25.98 28.07
C GLY A 18 -24.63 25.98 27.50
N GLY A 19 -23.70 25.27 28.15
CA GLY A 19 -22.33 25.14 27.64
C GLY A 19 -22.24 24.38 26.31
N LYS A 20 -23.08 23.36 26.09
CA LYS A 20 -23.12 22.60 24.82
C LYS A 20 -23.75 23.44 23.71
N VAL A 21 -24.82 24.18 24.03
CA VAL A 21 -25.46 25.07 23.07
C VAL A 21 -24.52 26.20 22.65
N LEU A 22 -23.80 26.80 23.62
CA LEU A 22 -22.78 27.83 23.34
C LEU A 22 -21.64 27.26 22.44
N LEU A 23 -21.16 26.06 22.74
CA LEU A 23 -20.13 25.40 21.91
C LEU A 23 -20.59 25.18 20.49
N LEU A 24 -21.81 24.68 20.29
CA LEU A 24 -22.41 24.47 18.96
C LEU A 24 -22.59 25.80 18.21
N PHE A 25 -23.00 26.84 18.91
CA PHE A 25 -23.14 28.18 18.33
C PHE A 25 -21.77 28.75 17.89
N LEU A 26 -20.73 28.60 18.71
CA LEU A 26 -19.37 29.00 18.35
C LEU A 26 -18.84 28.25 17.16
N LEU A 27 -19.04 26.93 17.11
CA LEU A 27 -18.67 26.11 15.95
C LEU A 27 -19.42 26.55 14.67
N PHE A 28 -20.70 26.89 14.79
CA PHE A 28 -21.45 27.43 13.67
C PHE A 28 -20.91 28.78 13.17
N LEU A 29 -20.57 29.69 14.10
CA LEU A 29 -19.95 30.99 13.73
C LEU A 29 -18.59 30.82 13.05
N ILE A 30 -17.77 29.88 13.54
CA ILE A 30 -16.48 29.53 12.90
C ILE A 30 -16.71 28.98 11.50
N ALA A 31 -17.69 28.07 11.34
CA ALA A 31 -18.03 27.50 10.04
C ALA A 31 -18.52 28.57 9.05
N LEU A 32 -19.35 29.51 9.52
CA LEU A 32 -19.82 30.63 8.71
C LEU A 32 -18.67 31.57 8.30
N TYR A 33 -17.78 31.89 9.24
CA TYR A 33 -16.58 32.68 8.94
C TYR A 33 -15.70 32.00 7.88
N GLN A 34 -15.47 30.70 8.00
CA GLN A 34 -14.71 29.93 7.01
C GLN A 34 -15.40 29.85 5.64
N LEU A 35 -16.74 29.80 5.61
CA LEU A 35 -17.49 29.87 4.37
C LEU A 35 -17.26 31.21 3.63
N ILE A 36 -17.21 32.30 4.38
CA ILE A 36 -17.02 33.64 3.82
C ILE A 36 -15.57 33.84 3.34
N THR A 37 -14.57 33.34 4.09
CA THR A 37 -13.15 33.58 3.81
C THR A 37 -12.54 32.57 2.84
N MET A 38 -12.88 31.29 2.94
CA MET A 38 -12.30 30.18 2.18
C MET A 38 -13.32 29.44 1.28
N GLY A 39 -14.56 29.92 1.23
CA GLY A 39 -15.65 29.30 0.47
C GLY A 39 -16.07 27.93 1.01
N ILE A 40 -16.69 27.12 0.14
CA ILE A 40 -17.27 25.82 0.50
C ILE A 40 -16.23 24.87 1.10
N THR A 41 -14.98 24.96 0.69
CA THR A 41 -13.91 24.07 1.19
C THR A 41 -13.63 24.30 2.67
N GLY A 42 -13.50 25.56 3.11
CA GLY A 42 -13.29 25.91 4.52
C GLY A 42 -14.49 25.54 5.40
N PHE A 43 -15.69 25.76 4.90
CA PHE A 43 -16.92 25.35 5.57
C PHE A 43 -17.00 23.82 5.76
N ALA A 44 -16.70 23.05 4.72
CA ALA A 44 -16.72 21.59 4.77
C ALA A 44 -15.71 21.06 5.80
N ILE A 45 -14.49 21.61 5.87
CA ILE A 45 -13.47 21.21 6.84
C ILE A 45 -13.99 21.42 8.28
N VAL A 46 -14.56 22.57 8.58
CA VAL A 46 -15.07 22.86 9.94
C VAL A 46 -16.26 21.95 10.28
N CYS A 47 -17.16 21.69 9.35
CA CYS A 47 -18.28 20.76 9.54
C CYS A 47 -17.83 19.30 9.75
N MET A 48 -16.67 18.90 9.21
CA MET A 48 -16.12 17.57 9.42
C MET A 48 -15.47 17.39 10.81
N LEU A 49 -15.01 18.45 11.48
CA LEU A 49 -14.35 18.36 12.79
C LEU A 49 -15.19 17.62 13.85
N PRO A 50 -16.49 17.93 14.05
CA PRO A 50 -17.31 17.17 15.00
C PRO A 50 -17.44 15.67 14.62
N ALA A 51 -17.56 15.36 13.33
CA ALA A 51 -17.64 13.98 12.86
C ALA A 51 -16.33 13.24 13.12
N VAL A 52 -15.19 13.88 12.89
CA VAL A 52 -13.86 13.32 13.19
C VAL A 52 -13.71 13.12 14.70
N ALA A 53 -14.13 14.06 15.54
CA ALA A 53 -14.08 13.93 16.99
C ALA A 53 -14.97 12.78 17.50
N LEU A 54 -16.21 12.65 16.98
CA LEU A 54 -17.10 11.54 17.30
C LEU A 54 -16.51 10.20 16.85
N TYR A 55 -15.91 10.18 15.66
CA TYR A 55 -15.21 9.00 15.17
C TYR A 55 -14.00 8.65 16.03
N ALA A 56 -13.22 9.63 16.49
CA ALA A 56 -12.11 9.40 17.41
C ALA A 56 -12.56 8.76 18.73
N ILE A 57 -13.68 9.20 19.31
CA ILE A 57 -14.29 8.58 20.50
C ILE A 57 -14.72 7.13 20.22
N PHE A 58 -15.32 6.87 19.08
CA PHE A 58 -15.66 5.50 18.63
C PHE A 58 -14.40 4.65 18.46
N ALA A 59 -13.36 5.20 17.83
CA ALA A 59 -12.09 4.55 17.58
C ALA A 59 -11.36 4.17 18.87
N MET A 60 -11.41 5.01 19.91
CA MET A 60 -10.84 4.70 21.23
C MET A 60 -11.49 3.46 21.86
N ARG A 61 -12.80 3.29 21.69
CA ARG A 61 -13.53 2.12 22.18
C ARG A 61 -13.32 0.88 21.30
N ASN A 62 -13.15 1.06 20.00
CA ASN A 62 -13.12 0.00 18.99
C ASN A 62 -11.86 0.08 18.11
N LYS A 63 -10.68 0.26 18.72
CA LYS A 63 -9.39 0.48 18.04
C LYS A 63 -9.07 -0.53 16.93
N MET A 64 -9.44 -1.80 17.11
CA MET A 64 -9.18 -2.82 16.09
C MET A 64 -10.11 -2.71 14.86
N ILE A 65 -11.36 -2.28 15.05
CA ILE A 65 -12.27 -2.02 13.91
C ILE A 65 -11.71 -0.85 13.10
N THR A 66 -11.31 0.23 13.77
CA THR A 66 -10.67 1.39 13.13
C THR A 66 -9.42 1.01 12.37
N PHE A 67 -8.56 0.16 12.96
CA PHE A 67 -7.36 -0.34 12.31
C PHE A 67 -7.67 -1.11 11.01
N TRP A 68 -8.65 -2.01 11.02
CA TRP A 68 -9.03 -2.75 9.82
C TRP A 68 -9.74 -1.87 8.78
N THR A 69 -10.52 -0.88 9.23
CA THR A 69 -11.15 0.11 8.36
C THR A 69 -10.11 0.93 7.59
N LEU A 70 -8.96 1.23 8.20
CA LEU A 70 -7.84 1.90 7.52
C LEU A 70 -7.42 1.14 6.25
N PHE A 71 -7.28 -0.19 6.31
CA PHE A 71 -6.90 -1.00 5.13
C PHE A 71 -7.97 -0.95 4.03
N VAL A 72 -9.24 -0.99 4.43
CA VAL A 72 -10.35 -0.91 3.47
C VAL A 72 -10.35 0.45 2.78
N ILE A 73 -10.27 1.54 3.54
CA ILE A 73 -10.23 2.90 2.99
C ILE A 73 -9.00 3.07 2.08
N ASN A 74 -7.83 2.60 2.53
CA ASN A 74 -6.59 2.66 1.77
C ASN A 74 -6.72 1.99 0.38
N TYR A 75 -7.40 0.86 0.30
CA TYR A 75 -7.62 0.17 -0.97
C TYR A 75 -8.62 0.90 -1.88
N PHE A 76 -9.64 1.53 -1.30
CA PHE A 76 -10.73 2.14 -2.06
C PHE A 76 -10.55 3.65 -2.30
N VAL A 77 -9.58 4.31 -1.68
CA VAL A 77 -9.44 5.76 -1.76
C VAL A 77 -9.31 6.29 -3.19
N MET A 78 -8.53 5.61 -4.04
CA MET A 78 -8.36 6.00 -5.45
C MET A 78 -9.63 5.74 -6.28
N PHE A 79 -10.35 4.68 -5.95
CA PHE A 79 -11.65 4.38 -6.54
C PHE A 79 -12.69 5.45 -6.15
N LEU A 80 -12.81 5.77 -4.87
CA LEU A 80 -13.72 6.80 -4.38
C LEU A 80 -13.42 8.16 -4.99
N ASN A 81 -12.15 8.56 -5.07
CA ASN A 81 -11.74 9.81 -5.70
C ASN A 81 -12.11 9.87 -7.20
N ARG A 82 -12.14 8.73 -7.89
CA ARG A 82 -12.56 8.67 -9.30
C ARG A 82 -14.08 8.85 -9.46
N TYR A 83 -14.87 8.33 -8.51
CA TYR A 83 -16.33 8.36 -8.56
C TYR A 83 -16.96 9.58 -7.90
N SER A 84 -16.26 10.21 -6.97
CA SER A 84 -16.71 11.39 -6.25
C SER A 84 -15.58 12.39 -6.13
N TYR A 85 -15.78 13.61 -6.58
CA TYR A 85 -14.80 14.68 -6.37
C TYR A 85 -14.61 14.88 -4.86
N MET A 86 -13.38 14.63 -4.39
CA MET A 86 -13.02 14.90 -3.00
C MET A 86 -12.44 16.31 -2.90
N PRO A 87 -13.03 17.20 -2.11
CA PRO A 87 -12.53 18.57 -1.92
C PRO A 87 -11.25 18.64 -1.07
N VAL A 88 -10.74 17.48 -0.64
CA VAL A 88 -9.55 17.33 0.20
C VAL A 88 -8.52 16.42 -0.49
N PRO A 89 -7.23 16.52 -0.13
CA PRO A 89 -6.22 15.61 -0.66
C PRO A 89 -6.60 14.14 -0.49
N VAL A 90 -6.41 13.33 -1.53
CA VAL A 90 -6.83 11.91 -1.58
C VAL A 90 -6.23 11.07 -0.43
N SER A 91 -5.05 11.45 0.05
CA SER A 91 -4.37 10.79 1.18
C SER A 91 -5.00 11.10 2.56
N MET A 92 -5.73 12.21 2.67
CA MET A 92 -6.21 12.72 3.96
C MET A 92 -7.07 11.73 4.77
N PRO A 93 -8.00 10.96 4.19
CA PRO A 93 -8.75 9.96 4.96
C PRO A 93 -7.86 8.92 5.64
N ASN A 94 -6.80 8.46 4.97
CA ASN A 94 -5.84 7.52 5.55
C ASN A 94 -5.05 8.17 6.69
N GLU A 95 -4.50 9.35 6.46
CA GLU A 95 -3.69 10.07 7.44
C GLU A 95 -4.45 10.39 8.70
N VAL A 96 -5.71 10.81 8.58
CA VAL A 96 -6.58 11.07 9.75
C VAL A 96 -6.75 9.79 10.58
N LEU A 97 -7.00 8.64 9.93
CA LEU A 97 -7.13 7.37 10.64
C LEU A 97 -5.82 6.92 11.28
N GLU A 98 -4.70 7.09 10.60
CA GLU A 98 -3.37 6.76 11.11
C GLU A 98 -3.03 7.64 12.31
N ILE A 99 -3.26 8.95 12.25
CA ILE A 99 -3.03 9.89 13.36
C ILE A 99 -3.93 9.56 14.56
N ILE A 100 -5.22 9.26 14.33
CA ILE A 100 -6.13 8.84 15.39
C ILE A 100 -5.62 7.56 16.07
N LEU A 101 -5.20 6.56 15.29
CA LEU A 101 -4.65 5.30 15.82
C LEU A 101 -3.36 5.53 16.61
N LEU A 102 -2.46 6.40 16.13
CA LEU A 102 -1.23 6.75 16.84
C LEU A 102 -1.52 7.52 18.13
N ALA A 103 -2.46 8.45 18.11
CA ALA A 103 -2.91 9.15 19.33
C ALA A 103 -3.50 8.19 20.37
N ILE A 104 -4.33 7.23 19.94
CA ILE A 104 -4.84 6.15 20.80
C ILE A 104 -3.69 5.30 21.35
N ALA A 105 -2.68 5.00 20.53
CA ALA A 105 -1.52 4.23 20.95
C ALA A 105 -0.70 4.95 22.04
N ILE A 106 -0.60 6.27 21.99
CA ILE A 106 0.07 7.07 23.03
C ILE A 106 -0.74 7.04 24.33
N ILE A 107 -2.07 7.22 24.25
CA ILE A 107 -2.96 7.22 25.41
C ILE A 107 -2.97 5.84 26.09
N ASP A 108 -2.99 4.78 25.29
CA ASP A 108 -3.08 3.38 25.75
C ASP A 108 -1.70 2.67 25.78
N ALA A 109 -0.63 3.43 25.92
CA ALA A 109 0.76 2.94 25.82
C ALA A 109 1.05 1.77 26.77
N LYS A 110 0.42 1.74 27.96
CA LYS A 110 0.60 0.65 28.94
C LYS A 110 0.04 -0.69 28.47
N SER A 111 -1.00 -0.69 27.62
CA SER A 111 -1.63 -1.91 27.09
C SER A 111 -0.96 -2.40 25.81
N LEU A 112 -0.07 -1.62 25.22
CA LEU A 112 0.57 -1.88 23.95
C LEU A 112 2.07 -2.20 24.14
N HIS A 113 2.56 -3.15 23.35
CA HIS A 113 3.96 -3.59 23.43
C HIS A 113 4.89 -2.63 22.65
N LEU A 114 5.02 -1.38 23.09
CA LEU A 114 5.78 -0.35 22.38
C LEU A 114 7.28 -0.65 22.26
N GLY A 115 7.85 -1.49 23.14
CA GLY A 115 9.25 -1.92 23.03
C GLY A 115 9.60 -2.66 21.72
N ARG A 116 8.60 -3.13 20.97
CA ARG A 116 8.80 -3.76 19.65
C ARG A 116 9.03 -2.75 18.53
N VAL A 117 8.72 -1.48 18.77
CA VAL A 117 8.86 -0.41 17.78
C VAL A 117 10.33 -0.12 17.46
N ALA A 118 11.22 -0.16 18.46
CA ALA A 118 12.64 0.13 18.27
C ALA A 118 13.36 -1.04 17.59
N ASN A 119 13.36 -1.07 16.27
CA ASN A 119 14.05 -2.09 15.46
C ASN A 119 14.72 -1.45 14.23
N ILE A 120 15.42 -2.24 13.42
CA ILE A 120 16.19 -1.75 12.25
C ILE A 120 15.30 -0.97 11.27
N MET A 121 14.05 -1.41 11.05
CA MET A 121 13.13 -0.72 10.16
C MET A 121 12.74 0.67 10.70
N PHE A 122 12.53 0.79 12.01
CA PHE A 122 12.27 2.08 12.65
C PHE A 122 13.43 3.06 12.44
N PHE A 123 14.65 2.63 12.73
CA PHE A 123 15.83 3.51 12.57
C PHE A 123 16.05 3.91 11.11
N ALA A 124 15.86 2.98 10.17
CA ALA A 124 15.94 3.29 8.75
C ALA A 124 14.90 4.35 8.33
N LEU A 125 13.66 4.22 8.81
CA LEU A 125 12.60 5.21 8.54
C LEU A 125 12.88 6.55 9.23
N VAL A 126 13.42 6.56 10.45
CA VAL A 126 13.84 7.80 11.13
C VAL A 126 14.92 8.52 10.33
N ILE A 127 15.92 7.80 9.79
CA ILE A 127 16.97 8.38 8.93
C ILE A 127 16.33 9.00 7.68
N TRP A 128 15.44 8.28 7.00
CA TRP A 128 14.77 8.78 5.79
C TRP A 128 13.85 9.98 6.07
N CYS A 129 13.02 9.91 7.11
CA CYS A 129 12.17 11.03 7.54
C CYS A 129 12.99 12.24 7.98
N GLY A 130 14.10 12.02 8.70
CA GLY A 130 15.03 13.07 9.12
C GLY A 130 15.66 13.78 7.92
N PHE A 131 16.11 13.01 6.93
CA PHE A 131 16.63 13.56 5.67
C PHE A 131 15.57 14.41 4.96
N CYS A 132 14.36 13.88 4.75
CA CYS A 132 13.27 14.61 4.10
C CYS A 132 12.81 15.83 4.92
N THR A 133 13.04 15.85 6.23
CA THR A 133 12.77 17.02 7.08
C THR A 133 13.82 18.12 6.83
N ILE A 134 15.09 17.75 6.72
CA ILE A 134 16.16 18.70 6.41
C ILE A 134 15.98 19.31 5.01
N GLU A 135 15.40 18.57 4.07
CA GLU A 135 15.07 19.03 2.72
C GLU A 135 14.11 20.26 2.67
N VAL A 136 13.48 20.64 3.76
CA VAL A 136 12.73 21.91 3.85
C VAL A 136 13.63 23.11 3.57
N LEU A 137 14.93 23.00 3.90
CA LEU A 137 15.93 24.03 3.70
C LEU A 137 16.53 24.05 2.27
N ASN A 138 16.15 23.09 1.42
CA ASN A 138 16.67 23.00 0.06
C ASN A 138 16.09 24.10 -0.83
N ASP A 139 16.92 25.08 -1.16
CA ASP A 139 16.59 26.16 -2.09
C ASP A 139 17.44 26.11 -3.36
N THR A 140 17.73 24.94 -3.90
CA THR A 140 18.48 24.75 -5.16
C THR A 140 17.86 25.51 -6.34
N CYS A 141 16.56 25.75 -6.30
CA CYS A 141 15.84 26.48 -7.34
C CYS A 141 15.87 28.00 -7.17
N ASP A 142 16.48 28.56 -6.14
CA ASP A 142 16.46 29.99 -5.79
C ASP A 142 15.03 30.59 -5.73
N LEU A 143 14.10 29.85 -5.17
CA LEU A 143 12.68 30.25 -5.05
C LEU A 143 12.26 30.53 -3.60
N GLY A 144 13.21 30.43 -2.67
CA GLY A 144 12.96 30.53 -1.24
C GLY A 144 12.30 29.29 -0.63
N ILE A 145 12.20 29.31 0.69
CA ILE A 145 11.63 28.20 1.46
C ILE A 145 10.10 28.24 1.36
N ASP A 146 9.49 27.15 0.88
CA ASP A 146 8.05 26.96 0.81
C ASP A 146 7.64 25.73 1.67
N ILE A 147 7.35 26.00 2.93
CA ILE A 147 7.00 24.94 3.90
C ILE A 147 5.74 24.18 3.49
N ALA A 148 4.76 24.85 2.89
CA ALA A 148 3.48 24.23 2.53
C ALA A 148 3.66 23.22 1.39
N SER A 149 4.37 23.61 0.33
CA SER A 149 4.69 22.70 -0.78
C SER A 149 5.60 21.56 -0.32
N TRP A 150 6.66 21.87 0.46
CA TRP A 150 7.53 20.85 1.03
C TRP A 150 6.74 19.83 1.86
N PHE A 151 5.89 20.28 2.78
CA PHE A 151 5.08 19.38 3.63
C PHE A 151 4.16 18.49 2.79
N SER A 152 3.55 19.04 1.74
CA SER A 152 2.70 18.26 0.82
C SER A 152 3.46 17.10 0.15
N GLY A 153 4.73 17.30 -0.21
CA GLY A 153 5.56 16.26 -0.80
C GLY A 153 6.20 15.31 0.20
N ALA A 154 6.80 15.85 1.26
CA ALA A 154 7.47 15.06 2.31
C ALA A 154 6.49 14.12 3.03
N ARG A 155 5.25 14.56 3.20
CA ARG A 155 4.15 13.78 3.76
C ARG A 155 3.95 12.45 3.04
N LEU A 156 3.91 12.47 1.71
CA LEU A 156 3.74 11.27 0.89
C LEU A 156 5.03 10.47 0.73
N MET A 157 6.17 11.17 0.58
CA MET A 157 7.46 10.55 0.30
C MET A 157 8.09 9.87 1.51
N ALA A 158 7.85 10.38 2.73
CA ALA A 158 8.50 9.88 3.94
C ALA A 158 7.54 9.58 5.10
N PHE A 159 6.69 10.55 5.49
CA PHE A 159 5.90 10.40 6.71
C PHE A 159 4.83 9.32 6.59
N GLN A 160 4.25 9.12 5.43
CA GLN A 160 3.31 8.03 5.16
C GLN A 160 3.94 6.64 5.38
N LEU A 161 5.22 6.46 5.04
CA LEU A 161 5.95 5.22 5.29
C LEU A 161 6.10 4.95 6.78
N MET A 162 6.44 5.99 7.55
CA MET A 162 6.55 5.94 9.00
C MET A 162 5.20 5.64 9.66
N TYR A 163 4.12 6.27 9.22
CA TYR A 163 2.77 6.04 9.77
C TYR A 163 2.32 4.60 9.53
N ALA A 164 2.46 4.09 8.29
CA ALA A 164 2.14 2.71 7.95
C ALA A 164 2.93 1.71 8.81
N TYR A 165 4.23 1.96 9.00
CA TYR A 165 5.08 1.16 9.88
C TYR A 165 4.56 1.17 11.32
N LEU A 166 4.41 2.37 11.92
CA LEU A 166 4.02 2.51 13.32
C LEU A 166 2.67 1.88 13.62
N VAL A 167 1.67 2.14 12.77
CA VAL A 167 0.33 1.57 12.95
C VAL A 167 0.37 0.04 12.86
N CYS A 168 1.10 -0.53 11.90
CA CYS A 168 1.18 -1.98 11.76
C CYS A 168 1.97 -2.64 12.89
N ILE A 169 3.13 -2.10 13.28
CA ILE A 169 3.97 -2.68 14.34
C ILE A 169 3.27 -2.68 15.71
N ILE A 170 2.43 -1.67 15.98
CA ILE A 170 1.71 -1.53 17.23
C ILE A 170 0.46 -2.43 17.26
N TYR A 171 -0.35 -2.41 16.20
CA TYR A 171 -1.66 -3.06 16.22
C TYR A 171 -1.65 -4.53 15.78
N ILE A 172 -0.69 -4.98 14.95
CA ILE A 172 -0.56 -6.39 14.56
C ILE A 172 0.34 -7.12 15.58
N SER A 173 -0.15 -7.34 16.78
CA SER A 173 0.65 -7.85 17.90
C SER A 173 0.41 -9.31 18.27
N THR A 174 -0.49 -10.02 17.55
CA THR A 174 -0.85 -11.42 17.84
C THR A 174 -0.94 -12.25 16.56
N PRO A 175 -0.76 -13.60 16.64
CA PRO A 175 -0.89 -14.49 15.50
C PRO A 175 -2.23 -14.40 14.77
N LYS A 176 -3.32 -14.21 15.53
CA LYS A 176 -4.67 -14.05 14.96
C LYS A 176 -4.75 -12.79 14.10
N ARG A 177 -4.12 -11.69 14.52
CA ARG A 177 -4.12 -10.42 13.75
C ARG A 177 -3.28 -10.54 12.48
N VAL A 178 -2.16 -11.25 12.51
CA VAL A 178 -1.37 -11.55 11.29
C VAL A 178 -2.22 -12.33 10.29
N THR A 179 -2.94 -13.36 10.74
CA THR A 179 -3.83 -14.12 9.87
C THR A 179 -4.99 -13.28 9.34
N THR A 180 -5.57 -12.41 10.18
CA THR A 180 -6.63 -11.47 9.75
C THR A 180 -6.11 -10.50 8.70
N PHE A 181 -4.90 -9.97 8.86
CA PHE A 181 -4.26 -9.11 7.87
C PHE A 181 -4.11 -9.81 6.51
N LEU A 182 -3.61 -11.04 6.50
CA LEU A 182 -3.48 -11.83 5.27
C LEU A 182 -4.83 -12.09 4.61
N ARG A 183 -5.88 -12.44 5.38
CA ARG A 183 -7.24 -12.66 4.87
C ARG A 183 -7.86 -11.38 4.29
N LEU A 184 -7.69 -10.25 4.99
CA LEU A 184 -8.20 -8.96 4.52
C LEU A 184 -7.50 -8.53 3.23
N TRP A 185 -6.16 -8.63 3.19
CA TRP A 185 -5.40 -8.35 1.97
C TRP A 185 -5.85 -9.24 0.80
N ALA A 186 -6.02 -10.55 1.04
CA ALA A 186 -6.52 -11.47 0.03
C ALA A 186 -7.92 -11.10 -0.47
N ALA A 187 -8.85 -10.76 0.43
CA ALA A 187 -10.21 -10.37 0.07
C ALA A 187 -10.23 -9.07 -0.77
N LEU A 188 -9.43 -8.07 -0.37
CA LEU A 188 -9.31 -6.82 -1.10
C LEU A 188 -8.66 -7.02 -2.49
N SER A 189 -7.66 -7.88 -2.58
CA SER A 189 -7.04 -8.26 -3.85
C SER A 189 -8.00 -9.01 -4.77
N LEU A 190 -8.83 -9.92 -4.23
CA LEU A 190 -9.88 -10.60 -4.99
C LEU A 190 -10.94 -9.62 -5.50
N PHE A 191 -11.34 -8.64 -4.70
CA PHE A 191 -12.24 -7.59 -5.14
C PHE A 191 -11.64 -6.78 -6.30
N ALA A 192 -10.36 -6.41 -6.19
CA ALA A 192 -9.66 -5.70 -7.25
C ALA A 192 -9.56 -6.55 -8.53
N ALA A 193 -9.31 -7.86 -8.40
CA ALA A 193 -9.31 -8.79 -9.52
C ALA A 193 -10.71 -8.90 -10.17
N PHE A 194 -11.75 -9.02 -9.36
CA PHE A 194 -13.14 -9.02 -9.84
C PHE A 194 -13.48 -7.73 -10.60
N TRP A 195 -13.08 -6.55 -10.08
CA TRP A 195 -13.35 -5.29 -10.75
C TRP A 195 -12.59 -5.14 -12.08
N ALA A 196 -11.34 -5.63 -12.16
CA ALA A 196 -10.60 -5.72 -13.41
C ALA A 196 -11.29 -6.66 -14.42
N TRP A 197 -11.80 -7.79 -13.95
CA TRP A 197 -12.59 -8.71 -14.76
C TRP A 197 -13.88 -8.06 -15.28
N LYS A 198 -14.58 -7.31 -14.42
CA LYS A 198 -15.76 -6.51 -14.79
C LYS A 198 -15.42 -5.48 -15.87
N GLN A 199 -14.31 -4.75 -15.71
CA GLN A 199 -13.86 -3.79 -16.72
C GLN A 199 -13.59 -4.45 -18.08
N GLN A 200 -13.05 -5.67 -18.08
CA GLN A 200 -12.72 -6.40 -19.31
C GLN A 200 -13.94 -7.00 -20.01
N HIS A 201 -14.89 -7.60 -19.27
CA HIS A 201 -15.96 -8.41 -19.84
C HIS A 201 -17.32 -7.68 -19.90
N ILE A 202 -17.60 -6.82 -18.93
CA ILE A 202 -18.84 -6.02 -18.85
C ILE A 202 -18.60 -4.62 -19.41
N GLY A 203 -17.33 -4.14 -19.31
CA GLY A 203 -16.92 -2.83 -19.77
C GLY A 203 -16.77 -1.79 -18.64
N PHE A 204 -16.32 -0.62 -19.04
CA PHE A 204 -16.13 0.52 -18.16
C PHE A 204 -17.47 1.19 -17.84
N THR A 205 -17.60 1.69 -16.61
CA THR A 205 -18.73 2.58 -16.23
C THR A 205 -18.64 3.92 -16.95
N GLY A 206 -19.73 4.71 -16.96
CA GLY A 206 -19.74 6.04 -17.56
C GLY A 206 -18.65 6.96 -16.99
N ILE A 207 -18.43 6.89 -15.66
CA ILE A 207 -17.41 7.67 -14.95
C ILE A 207 -15.99 7.20 -15.33
N GLU A 208 -15.76 5.89 -15.42
CA GLU A 208 -14.46 5.34 -15.87
C GLU A 208 -14.16 5.71 -17.32
N LYS A 209 -15.18 5.72 -18.19
CA LYS A 209 -15.04 6.18 -19.59
C LYS A 209 -14.67 7.67 -19.65
N ALA A 210 -15.34 8.51 -18.87
CA ALA A 210 -15.02 9.94 -18.79
C ALA A 210 -13.58 10.15 -18.28
N TRP A 211 -13.17 9.41 -17.25
CA TRP A 211 -11.80 9.47 -16.74
C TRP A 211 -10.77 9.03 -17.78
N LEU A 212 -11.05 8.01 -18.59
CA LEU A 212 -10.18 7.55 -19.68
C LEU A 212 -9.94 8.58 -20.76
N VAL A 213 -10.84 9.55 -20.95
CA VAL A 213 -10.62 10.66 -21.91
C VAL A 213 -9.34 11.42 -21.58
N TYR A 214 -9.04 11.62 -20.29
CA TYR A 214 -7.81 12.28 -19.82
C TYR A 214 -6.61 11.34 -19.72
N GLY A 215 -6.83 10.07 -19.39
CA GLY A 215 -5.82 9.05 -19.17
C GLY A 215 -5.55 8.12 -20.38
N ALA A 216 -6.22 8.33 -21.51
CA ALA A 216 -6.19 7.42 -22.66
C ALA A 216 -4.78 7.13 -23.20
N ARG A 217 -3.89 8.09 -23.20
CA ARG A 217 -2.50 7.92 -23.67
C ARG A 217 -1.73 6.82 -22.92
N THR A 218 -2.05 6.60 -21.64
CA THR A 218 -1.39 5.61 -20.79
C THR A 218 -2.16 4.31 -20.69
N HIS A 219 -3.49 4.32 -20.94
CA HIS A 219 -4.39 3.18 -20.73
C HIS A 219 -4.85 2.50 -22.05
N ILE A 220 -4.75 3.20 -23.16
CA ILE A 220 -4.99 2.59 -24.48
C ILE A 220 -3.73 2.76 -25.30
N VAL A 221 -2.96 1.69 -25.46
CA VAL A 221 -1.68 1.69 -26.16
C VAL A 221 -1.72 0.69 -27.31
N ASN A 222 -1.55 1.16 -28.55
CA ASN A 222 -1.63 0.35 -29.77
C ASN A 222 -2.95 -0.44 -29.88
N GLY A 223 -4.08 0.18 -29.50
CA GLY A 223 -5.41 -0.45 -29.52
C GLY A 223 -5.66 -1.47 -28.40
N ILE A 224 -4.69 -1.70 -27.52
CA ILE A 224 -4.82 -2.61 -26.37
C ILE A 224 -5.18 -1.81 -25.13
N THR A 225 -6.33 -2.14 -24.54
CA THR A 225 -6.79 -1.52 -23.28
C THR A 225 -6.06 -2.14 -22.10
N ARG A 226 -5.58 -1.28 -21.19
CA ARG A 226 -4.94 -1.64 -19.94
C ARG A 226 -5.93 -1.40 -18.81
N TYR A 227 -6.29 -2.46 -18.09
CA TYR A 227 -7.25 -2.35 -16.99
C TYR A 227 -6.58 -1.84 -15.72
N PHE A 228 -7.25 -0.97 -14.99
CA PHE A 228 -6.72 -0.30 -13.80
C PHE A 228 -7.53 -0.62 -12.52
N SER A 229 -8.68 -1.28 -12.67
CA SER A 229 -9.52 -1.68 -11.56
C SER A 229 -9.85 -0.52 -10.60
N ILE A 230 -9.64 -0.70 -9.32
CA ILE A 230 -9.85 0.30 -8.26
C ILE A 230 -8.59 1.14 -7.98
N PHE A 231 -7.47 0.86 -8.66
CA PHE A 231 -6.18 1.53 -8.45
C PHE A 231 -6.09 2.86 -9.22
N SER A 232 -5.04 3.63 -8.95
CA SER A 232 -4.75 4.90 -9.62
C SER A 232 -4.61 4.72 -11.12
N ASP A 233 -3.89 3.69 -11.54
CA ASP A 233 -3.56 3.39 -12.92
C ASP A 233 -3.23 1.90 -13.10
N ALA A 234 -3.04 1.49 -14.36
CA ALA A 234 -2.76 0.11 -14.73
C ALA A 234 -1.37 -0.38 -14.29
N ALA A 235 -0.37 0.50 -14.13
CA ALA A 235 0.96 0.11 -13.69
C ALA A 235 0.96 -0.21 -12.20
N ASN A 236 0.29 0.62 -11.40
CA ASN A 236 0.07 0.39 -9.99
C ASN A 236 -0.68 -0.93 -9.75
N LEU A 237 -1.80 -1.15 -10.44
CA LEU A 237 -2.54 -2.42 -10.38
C LEU A 237 -1.64 -3.61 -10.71
N GLY A 238 -0.93 -3.57 -11.84
CA GLY A 238 -0.13 -4.69 -12.32
C GLY A 238 0.98 -5.10 -11.37
N CYS A 239 1.76 -4.14 -10.87
CA CYS A 239 2.87 -4.41 -9.96
C CYS A 239 2.39 -4.83 -8.57
N ASN A 240 1.31 -4.21 -8.05
CA ASN A 240 0.68 -4.64 -6.79
C ASN A 240 0.19 -6.08 -6.89
N MET A 241 -0.53 -6.43 -7.96
CA MET A 241 -1.04 -7.78 -8.15
C MET A 241 0.08 -8.80 -8.36
N ALA A 242 1.18 -8.43 -9.02
CA ALA A 242 2.37 -9.28 -9.14
C ALA A 242 2.98 -9.61 -7.76
N ALA A 243 3.20 -8.60 -6.94
CA ALA A 243 3.74 -8.75 -5.59
C ALA A 243 2.78 -9.55 -4.69
N SER A 244 1.47 -9.27 -4.78
CA SER A 244 0.42 -9.98 -4.06
C SER A 244 0.34 -11.46 -4.48
N ALA A 245 0.46 -11.77 -5.77
CA ALA A 245 0.45 -13.14 -6.27
C ALA A 245 1.59 -13.97 -5.67
N VAL A 246 2.82 -13.43 -5.68
CA VAL A 246 3.98 -14.08 -5.05
C VAL A 246 3.70 -14.36 -3.57
N ALA A 247 3.22 -13.37 -2.82
CA ALA A 247 2.93 -13.53 -1.40
C ALA A 247 1.88 -14.63 -1.16
N PHE A 248 0.76 -14.63 -1.89
CA PHE A 248 -0.33 -15.58 -1.66
C PHE A 248 0.04 -17.01 -2.08
N PHE A 249 0.84 -17.21 -3.13
CA PHE A 249 1.38 -18.52 -3.45
C PHE A 249 2.30 -19.03 -2.34
N ILE A 250 3.19 -18.21 -1.81
CA ILE A 250 4.07 -18.58 -0.70
C ILE A 250 3.25 -18.95 0.54
N VAL A 251 2.28 -18.12 0.93
CA VAL A 251 1.40 -18.39 2.08
C VAL A 251 0.62 -19.68 1.88
N SER A 252 0.08 -19.94 0.69
CA SER A 252 -0.71 -21.15 0.41
C SER A 252 0.10 -22.44 0.60
N VAL A 253 1.41 -22.41 0.30
CA VAL A 253 2.30 -23.58 0.44
C VAL A 253 2.87 -23.69 1.87
N SER A 254 3.27 -22.56 2.47
CA SER A 254 4.07 -22.54 3.70
C SER A 254 3.24 -22.63 4.98
N HIS A 255 2.03 -22.10 4.97
CA HIS A 255 1.21 -22.01 6.19
C HIS A 255 0.52 -23.34 6.51
N LYS A 256 1.17 -24.19 7.29
CA LYS A 256 0.73 -25.55 7.57
C LYS A 256 -0.47 -25.62 8.53
N SER A 257 -0.60 -24.69 9.45
CA SER A 257 -1.69 -24.63 10.44
C SER A 257 -3.04 -24.25 9.85
N ILE A 258 -3.06 -23.63 8.68
CA ILE A 258 -4.30 -23.26 7.99
C ILE A 258 -5.08 -24.49 7.52
N CYS A 259 -6.41 -24.44 7.64
CA CYS A 259 -7.31 -25.43 7.06
C CYS A 259 -7.07 -25.57 5.55
N GLY A 260 -7.23 -26.78 5.02
CA GLY A 260 -7.09 -27.01 3.57
C GLY A 260 -7.89 -26.04 2.71
N LYS A 261 -9.09 -25.64 3.16
CA LYS A 261 -9.93 -24.62 2.50
C LYS A 261 -9.24 -23.24 2.42
N GLU A 262 -8.55 -22.82 3.48
CA GLU A 262 -7.81 -21.53 3.45
C GLU A 262 -6.58 -21.59 2.56
N ARG A 263 -5.90 -22.72 2.49
CA ARG A 263 -4.77 -22.90 1.55
C ARG A 263 -5.25 -22.75 0.11
N ILE A 264 -6.40 -23.37 -0.21
CA ILE A 264 -7.05 -23.23 -1.52
C ILE A 264 -7.47 -21.77 -1.75
N PHE A 265 -8.02 -21.09 -0.75
CA PHE A 265 -8.40 -19.68 -0.84
C PHE A 265 -7.21 -18.79 -1.21
N PHE A 266 -6.06 -18.90 -0.51
CA PHE A 266 -4.87 -18.14 -0.85
C PHE A 266 -4.29 -18.52 -2.22
N PHE A 267 -4.35 -19.80 -2.59
CA PHE A 267 -3.90 -20.24 -3.91
C PHE A 267 -4.76 -19.64 -5.02
N ILE A 268 -6.09 -19.69 -4.89
CA ILE A 268 -7.03 -19.07 -5.84
C ILE A 268 -6.80 -17.55 -5.90
N THR A 269 -6.56 -16.90 -4.76
CA THR A 269 -6.22 -15.48 -4.73
C THR A 269 -4.93 -15.20 -5.50
N GLY A 270 -3.90 -16.03 -5.34
CA GLY A 270 -2.66 -15.94 -6.11
C GLY A 270 -2.90 -16.05 -7.63
N LEU A 271 -3.74 -17.01 -8.06
CA LEU A 271 -4.13 -17.14 -9.48
C LEU A 271 -4.90 -15.92 -9.98
N ALA A 272 -5.86 -15.41 -9.21
CA ALA A 272 -6.62 -14.22 -9.56
C ALA A 272 -5.71 -12.98 -9.69
N CYS A 273 -4.76 -12.80 -8.75
CA CYS A 273 -3.75 -11.73 -8.83
C CYS A 273 -2.86 -11.89 -10.06
N THR A 274 -2.42 -13.11 -10.40
CA THR A 274 -1.62 -13.37 -11.59
C THR A 274 -2.41 -13.02 -12.86
N TRP A 275 -3.67 -13.44 -12.95
CA TRP A 275 -4.53 -13.05 -14.07
C TRP A 275 -4.67 -11.52 -14.18
N THR A 276 -4.91 -10.85 -13.06
CA THR A 276 -5.07 -9.38 -13.01
C THR A 276 -3.78 -8.66 -13.41
N MET A 277 -2.62 -9.19 -13.01
CA MET A 277 -1.32 -8.71 -13.46
C MET A 277 -1.24 -8.69 -14.99
N PHE A 278 -1.65 -9.78 -15.67
CA PHE A 278 -1.71 -9.81 -17.14
C PHE A 278 -2.74 -8.84 -17.70
N ALA A 279 -3.94 -8.75 -17.10
CA ALA A 279 -5.01 -7.85 -17.52
C ALA A 279 -4.59 -6.36 -17.46
N SER A 280 -3.74 -5.98 -16.52
CA SER A 280 -3.19 -4.62 -16.43
C SER A 280 -2.32 -4.23 -17.65
N GLY A 281 -1.81 -5.20 -18.41
CA GLY A 281 -0.90 -4.97 -19.51
C GLY A 281 0.41 -4.27 -19.11
N THR A 282 0.80 -4.33 -17.84
CA THR A 282 2.00 -3.68 -17.30
C THR A 282 3.19 -4.61 -17.39
N ARG A 283 4.11 -4.33 -18.30
CA ARG A 283 5.29 -5.17 -18.58
C ARG A 283 6.21 -5.34 -17.38
N THR A 284 6.43 -4.27 -16.61
CA THR A 284 7.25 -4.30 -15.38
C THR A 284 6.73 -5.30 -14.36
N ALA A 285 5.42 -5.58 -14.34
CA ALA A 285 4.79 -6.51 -13.40
C ALA A 285 5.32 -7.94 -13.52
N ILE A 286 5.69 -8.39 -14.73
CA ILE A 286 6.33 -9.72 -14.92
C ILE A 286 7.67 -9.77 -14.20
N PHE A 287 8.46 -8.72 -14.33
CA PHE A 287 9.77 -8.65 -13.65
C PHE A 287 9.59 -8.59 -12.14
N CYS A 288 8.55 -7.90 -11.63
CA CYS A 288 8.19 -7.92 -10.20
C CYS A 288 7.88 -9.35 -9.72
N PHE A 289 7.05 -10.06 -10.47
CA PHE A 289 6.70 -11.44 -10.16
C PHE A 289 7.94 -12.35 -10.19
N ALA A 290 8.75 -12.26 -11.24
CA ALA A 290 9.99 -13.01 -11.40
C ALA A 290 10.97 -12.77 -10.25
N PHE A 291 11.18 -11.51 -9.90
CA PHE A 291 12.09 -11.11 -8.84
C PHE A 291 11.61 -11.60 -7.47
N GLY A 292 10.32 -11.44 -7.17
CA GLY A 292 9.74 -11.94 -5.93
C GLY A 292 9.90 -13.46 -5.78
N VAL A 293 9.67 -14.23 -6.85
CA VAL A 293 9.90 -15.68 -6.86
C VAL A 293 11.38 -16.02 -6.66
N SER A 294 12.29 -15.29 -7.30
CA SER A 294 13.74 -15.48 -7.13
C SER A 294 14.19 -15.26 -5.68
N ILE A 295 13.69 -14.20 -5.03
CA ILE A 295 13.96 -13.97 -3.60
C ILE A 295 13.43 -15.13 -2.74
N TYR A 296 12.25 -15.68 -3.07
CA TYR A 296 11.70 -16.82 -2.33
C TYR A 296 12.56 -18.07 -2.42
N VAL A 297 13.19 -18.34 -3.54
CA VAL A 297 14.11 -19.48 -3.71
C VAL A 297 15.23 -19.41 -2.67
N PHE A 298 15.80 -18.21 -2.41
CA PHE A 298 16.80 -18.01 -1.38
C PHE A 298 16.24 -18.11 0.04
N LEU A 299 15.08 -17.48 0.30
CA LEU A 299 14.50 -17.43 1.66
C LEU A 299 13.85 -18.74 2.09
N SER A 300 13.51 -19.65 1.19
CA SER A 300 12.85 -20.92 1.51
C SER A 300 13.70 -21.87 2.33
N LYS A 301 15.04 -21.74 2.31
CA LYS A 301 16.02 -22.62 2.99
C LYS A 301 15.85 -24.12 2.70
N SER A 302 15.12 -24.47 1.65
CA SER A 302 14.78 -25.86 1.37
C SER A 302 14.93 -26.17 -0.11
N PHE A 303 15.90 -26.98 -0.45
CA PHE A 303 16.05 -27.46 -1.83
C PHE A 303 14.81 -28.21 -2.33
N LYS A 304 14.05 -28.86 -1.41
CA LYS A 304 12.77 -29.52 -1.75
C LYS A 304 11.71 -28.55 -2.25
N ILE A 305 11.79 -27.28 -1.87
CA ILE A 305 10.89 -26.21 -2.32
C ILE A 305 11.56 -25.41 -3.44
N ALA A 306 12.81 -25.04 -3.27
CA ALA A 306 13.54 -24.20 -4.22
C ALA A 306 13.61 -24.83 -5.62
N ILE A 307 13.96 -26.12 -5.74
CA ILE A 307 14.11 -26.79 -7.03
C ILE A 307 12.78 -26.83 -7.81
N PRO A 308 11.65 -27.35 -7.27
CA PRO A 308 10.38 -27.35 -8.00
C PRO A 308 9.91 -25.94 -8.38
N VAL A 309 10.05 -24.96 -7.46
CA VAL A 309 9.66 -23.58 -7.75
C VAL A 309 10.48 -23.02 -8.90
N THR A 310 11.80 -23.23 -8.88
CA THR A 310 12.69 -22.77 -9.96
C THR A 310 12.35 -23.45 -11.29
N ILE A 311 12.09 -24.75 -11.31
CA ILE A 311 11.73 -25.49 -12.52
C ILE A 311 10.40 -24.97 -13.09
N ILE A 312 9.35 -24.90 -12.27
CA ILE A 312 8.02 -24.43 -12.69
C ILE A 312 8.12 -22.99 -13.20
N PHE A 313 8.83 -22.13 -12.48
CA PHE A 313 9.01 -20.74 -12.88
C PHE A 313 9.83 -20.59 -14.15
N SER A 314 10.94 -21.33 -14.30
CA SER A 314 11.75 -21.32 -15.53
C SER A 314 10.97 -21.84 -16.72
N PHE A 315 10.15 -22.87 -16.55
CA PHE A 315 9.26 -23.38 -17.58
C PHE A 315 8.19 -22.36 -18.00
N PHE A 316 7.57 -21.66 -17.01
CA PHE A 316 6.64 -20.59 -17.28
C PHE A 316 7.29 -19.44 -18.08
N MET A 317 8.49 -19.01 -17.66
CA MET A 317 9.24 -17.96 -18.35
C MET A 317 9.70 -18.41 -19.74
N PHE A 318 10.08 -19.68 -19.90
CA PHE A 318 10.43 -20.26 -21.21
C PHE A 318 9.24 -20.19 -22.16
N ILE A 319 8.03 -20.62 -21.72
CA ILE A 319 6.82 -20.52 -22.53
C ILE A 319 6.54 -19.06 -22.90
N LEU A 320 6.63 -18.15 -21.95
CA LEU A 320 6.33 -16.75 -22.16
C LEU A 320 7.29 -16.06 -23.13
N VAL A 321 8.60 -16.38 -23.08
CA VAL A 321 9.65 -15.68 -23.84
C VAL A 321 9.91 -16.38 -25.20
N PHE A 322 10.02 -17.69 -25.18
CA PHE A 322 10.56 -18.46 -26.33
C PHE A 322 9.50 -19.19 -27.18
N THR A 323 8.22 -19.21 -26.75
CA THR A 323 7.16 -19.87 -27.52
C THR A 323 6.14 -18.88 -28.06
N THR A 324 5.34 -19.32 -29.05
CA THR A 324 4.21 -18.53 -29.59
C THR A 324 2.87 -18.85 -28.92
N ILE A 325 2.88 -19.71 -27.89
CA ILE A 325 1.65 -20.13 -27.17
C ILE A 325 0.94 -18.92 -26.60
N GLY A 326 -0.35 -18.74 -26.90
CA GLY A 326 -1.16 -17.62 -26.44
C GLY A 326 -0.94 -16.31 -27.21
N GLN A 327 -0.24 -16.29 -28.35
CA GLN A 327 0.03 -15.07 -29.13
C GLN A 327 -1.24 -14.40 -29.69
N GLY A 328 -2.34 -15.16 -29.85
CA GLY A 328 -3.66 -14.59 -30.16
C GLY A 328 -4.25 -13.69 -29.04
N ASN A 329 -3.81 -13.88 -27.81
CA ASN A 329 -4.22 -13.03 -26.70
C ASN A 329 -3.38 -11.74 -26.66
N SER A 330 -4.05 -10.60 -26.80
CA SER A 330 -3.41 -9.28 -26.83
C SER A 330 -2.60 -8.97 -25.56
N MET A 331 -3.04 -9.47 -24.40
CA MET A 331 -2.35 -9.26 -23.11
C MET A 331 -1.05 -10.03 -23.05
N ILE A 332 -1.04 -11.33 -23.45
CA ILE A 332 0.18 -12.15 -23.49
C ILE A 332 1.16 -11.56 -24.50
N ARG A 333 0.68 -11.15 -25.67
CA ARG A 333 1.49 -10.49 -26.70
C ARG A 333 2.14 -9.21 -26.17
N ARG A 334 1.39 -8.40 -25.41
CA ARG A 334 1.92 -7.19 -24.79
C ARG A 334 2.97 -7.49 -23.71
N MET A 335 2.75 -8.54 -22.90
CA MET A 335 3.75 -8.94 -21.91
C MET A 335 5.05 -9.42 -22.57
N ARG A 336 4.96 -10.15 -23.68
CA ARG A 336 6.13 -10.54 -24.46
C ARG A 336 6.93 -9.37 -25.02
N SER A 337 6.27 -8.26 -25.38
CA SER A 337 6.98 -7.07 -25.86
C SER A 337 7.93 -6.46 -24.81
N ALA A 338 7.81 -6.85 -23.53
CA ALA A 338 8.76 -6.48 -22.49
C ALA A 338 10.20 -6.96 -22.76
N PHE A 339 10.35 -8.01 -23.57
CA PHE A 339 11.65 -8.60 -23.91
C PHE A 339 12.17 -8.11 -25.28
N ASN A 340 11.43 -7.22 -25.97
CA ASN A 340 11.88 -6.60 -27.21
C ASN A 340 12.71 -5.35 -26.90
N LYS A 341 13.96 -5.29 -27.39
CA LYS A 341 14.88 -4.16 -27.20
C LYS A 341 14.49 -2.90 -27.98
N GLU A 342 13.69 -3.01 -29.04
CA GLU A 342 13.27 -1.89 -29.88
C GLU A 342 12.02 -1.17 -29.38
N ASP A 343 11.69 -1.34 -28.10
CA ASP A 343 10.47 -0.74 -27.55
C ASP A 343 10.61 0.79 -27.36
N ALA A 344 9.73 1.52 -28.03
CA ALA A 344 9.71 2.98 -28.04
C ALA A 344 9.59 3.60 -26.63
N SER A 345 8.99 2.90 -25.66
CA SER A 345 8.87 3.44 -24.30
C SER A 345 10.16 3.37 -23.49
N LEU A 346 11.06 2.43 -23.81
CA LEU A 346 12.40 2.38 -23.23
C LEU A 346 13.24 3.54 -23.75
N GLY A 347 13.20 3.79 -25.06
CA GLY A 347 13.89 4.90 -25.69
C GLY A 347 13.45 6.27 -25.15
N THR A 348 12.14 6.49 -24.95
CA THR A 348 11.63 7.73 -24.37
C THR A 348 12.15 7.96 -22.94
N ARG A 349 12.21 6.90 -22.11
CA ARG A 349 12.75 6.98 -20.74
C ARG A 349 14.24 7.34 -20.74
N GLU A 350 15.01 6.72 -21.60
CA GLU A 350 16.44 6.99 -21.73
C GLU A 350 16.70 8.44 -22.15
N ILE A 351 15.93 8.96 -23.11
CA ILE A 351 15.99 10.36 -23.55
C ILE A 351 15.65 11.30 -22.38
N ASN A 352 14.57 11.03 -21.64
CA ASN A 352 14.16 11.84 -20.50
C ASN A 352 15.22 11.83 -19.40
N GLN A 353 15.73 10.67 -19.02
CA GLN A 353 16.74 10.54 -17.97
C GLN A 353 18.06 11.20 -18.37
N THR A 354 18.49 11.07 -19.62
CA THR A 354 19.70 11.73 -20.14
C THR A 354 19.54 13.24 -20.12
N ALA A 355 18.36 13.74 -20.50
CA ALA A 355 18.06 15.17 -20.45
C ALA A 355 18.10 15.72 -19.01
N MET A 356 17.56 14.98 -18.05
CA MET A 356 17.59 15.37 -16.62
C MET A 356 19.00 15.34 -16.05
N LYS A 357 19.82 14.31 -16.41
CA LYS A 357 21.17 14.09 -15.87
C LYS A 357 22.06 15.33 -15.99
N LYS A 358 21.95 16.06 -17.11
CA LYS A 358 22.73 17.28 -17.34
C LYS A 358 22.48 18.37 -16.28
N TYR A 359 21.22 18.53 -15.85
CA TYR A 359 20.86 19.56 -14.85
C TYR A 359 21.13 19.07 -13.43
N MET A 360 20.96 17.77 -13.19
CA MET A 360 21.12 17.19 -11.87
C MET A 360 22.60 17.09 -11.40
N GLN A 361 23.57 17.27 -12.30
CA GLN A 361 24.99 17.36 -11.93
C GLN A 361 25.26 18.54 -10.98
N ASP A 362 24.52 19.64 -11.16
CA ASP A 362 24.66 20.86 -10.36
C ASP A 362 23.71 20.88 -9.14
N ALA A 363 22.94 19.81 -8.92
CA ALA A 363 21.95 19.72 -7.87
C ALA A 363 22.13 18.44 -7.00
N PRO A 364 23.19 18.35 -6.21
CA PRO A 364 23.46 17.16 -5.38
C PRO A 364 22.37 16.88 -4.34
N TRP A 365 21.64 17.89 -3.88
CA TRP A 365 20.46 17.82 -3.00
C TRP A 365 19.14 17.77 -3.78
N GLY A 366 19.15 17.73 -5.12
CA GLY A 366 17.95 17.78 -5.93
C GLY A 366 17.40 19.19 -6.10
N ILE A 367 16.21 19.27 -6.73
CA ILE A 367 15.53 20.55 -6.96
C ILE A 367 14.60 20.95 -5.79
N GLY A 368 14.55 20.14 -4.75
CA GLY A 368 13.68 20.30 -3.59
C GLY A 368 12.39 19.48 -3.68
N ILE A 369 11.91 19.00 -2.53
CA ILE A 369 10.67 18.21 -2.43
C ILE A 369 9.48 19.08 -2.88
N SER A 370 8.60 18.53 -3.72
CA SER A 370 7.45 19.23 -4.34
C SER A 370 7.76 20.35 -5.32
N ARG A 371 8.98 20.53 -5.76
CA ARG A 371 9.33 21.42 -6.87
C ARG A 371 9.02 20.75 -8.23
N ASN A 372 7.75 20.62 -8.53
CA ASN A 372 7.24 19.96 -9.73
C ASN A 372 6.49 20.93 -10.65
N LEU A 373 5.76 20.38 -11.62
CA LEU A 373 5.08 21.00 -12.76
C LEU A 373 4.25 22.24 -12.38
N GLY A 374 4.33 23.07 -11.66
CA GLY A 374 3.55 24.29 -11.40
C GLY A 374 4.32 25.29 -10.55
N ASN A 375 5.30 24.76 -9.82
CA ASN A 375 5.95 25.51 -8.75
C ASN A 375 7.30 26.11 -9.17
N VAL A 376 7.83 25.75 -10.36
CA VAL A 376 9.10 26.25 -10.88
C VAL A 376 8.83 27.18 -12.07
N PRO A 377 9.19 28.48 -12.05
CA PRO A 377 8.96 29.43 -13.11
C PRO A 377 9.63 29.05 -14.44
N ALA A 378 9.07 29.52 -15.54
CA ALA A 378 9.55 29.19 -16.90
C ALA A 378 11.00 29.61 -17.19
N ASN A 379 11.47 30.68 -16.59
CA ASN A 379 12.84 31.20 -16.70
C ASN A 379 13.85 30.53 -15.76
N ASN A 380 13.40 29.61 -14.89
CA ASN A 380 14.28 28.92 -13.94
C ASN A 380 15.12 27.85 -14.65
N LYS A 381 16.41 27.73 -14.28
CA LYS A 381 17.35 26.72 -14.79
C LYS A 381 16.78 25.30 -14.73
N TYR A 382 16.07 24.97 -13.64
CA TYR A 382 15.54 23.63 -13.39
C TYR A 382 14.11 23.39 -13.90
N ARG A 383 13.51 24.39 -14.60
CA ARG A 383 12.16 24.22 -15.15
C ARG A 383 12.01 22.98 -16.02
N LYS A 384 13.00 22.67 -16.86
CA LYS A 384 12.96 21.51 -17.74
C LYS A 384 12.89 20.19 -16.94
N VAL A 385 13.64 20.10 -15.85
CA VAL A 385 13.63 18.92 -14.96
C VAL A 385 12.29 18.78 -14.24
N SER A 386 11.75 19.89 -13.74
CA SER A 386 10.48 19.89 -13.00
C SER A 386 9.27 19.50 -13.85
N VAL A 387 9.30 19.66 -15.17
CA VAL A 387 8.19 19.32 -16.08
C VAL A 387 8.39 17.99 -16.81
N THR A 388 9.59 17.41 -16.78
CA THR A 388 9.87 16.13 -17.43
C THR A 388 9.37 14.99 -16.55
N ALA A 389 8.54 14.10 -17.11
CA ALA A 389 8.04 12.95 -16.39
C ALA A 389 9.18 12.01 -15.99
N PRO A 390 9.37 11.68 -14.70
CA PRO A 390 10.47 10.83 -14.25
C PRO A 390 10.28 9.35 -14.61
N ASP A 391 9.06 8.91 -14.88
CA ASP A 391 8.68 7.54 -15.27
C ASP A 391 9.12 6.41 -14.29
N SER A 392 9.82 6.75 -13.22
CA SER A 392 10.36 5.85 -12.19
C SER A 392 10.29 6.52 -10.84
N GLU A 393 9.96 5.78 -9.79
CA GLU A 393 9.99 6.29 -8.42
C GLU A 393 11.41 6.71 -8.00
N TYR A 394 12.41 5.93 -8.39
CA TYR A 394 13.81 6.24 -8.04
C TYR A 394 14.30 7.51 -8.75
N VAL A 395 13.91 7.72 -10.01
CA VAL A 395 14.21 8.97 -10.73
C VAL A 395 13.45 10.14 -10.12
N PHE A 396 12.20 9.93 -9.71
CA PHE A 396 11.40 10.93 -8.99
C PHE A 396 12.10 11.37 -7.69
N ILE A 397 12.52 10.42 -6.86
CA ILE A 397 13.26 10.72 -5.63
C ILE A 397 14.57 11.41 -5.94
N TRP A 398 15.35 10.92 -6.93
CA TRP A 398 16.60 11.53 -7.33
C TRP A 398 16.43 12.99 -7.80
N VAL A 399 15.43 13.29 -8.59
CA VAL A 399 15.15 14.66 -9.05
C VAL A 399 14.88 15.59 -7.88
N HIS A 400 14.06 15.15 -6.93
CA HIS A 400 13.62 16.00 -5.81
C HIS A 400 14.64 16.12 -4.69
N THR A 401 15.46 15.09 -4.45
CA THR A 401 16.37 14.98 -3.29
C THR A 401 17.84 14.77 -3.68
N GLY A 402 18.14 14.80 -4.97
CA GLY A 402 19.48 14.65 -5.50
C GLY A 402 20.12 13.29 -5.28
N ILE A 403 21.43 13.22 -5.55
CA ILE A 403 22.21 11.99 -5.38
C ILE A 403 22.28 11.58 -3.90
N ILE A 404 22.32 12.55 -2.99
CA ILE A 404 22.38 12.32 -1.55
C ILE A 404 21.07 11.66 -1.09
N GLY A 405 19.91 12.20 -1.50
CA GLY A 405 18.61 11.65 -1.12
C GLY A 405 18.34 10.28 -1.70
N ILE A 406 18.59 10.06 -2.98
CA ILE A 406 18.39 8.73 -3.58
C ILE A 406 19.30 7.67 -2.96
N THR A 407 20.55 8.02 -2.63
CA THR A 407 21.46 7.12 -1.94
C THR A 407 20.95 6.79 -0.54
N THR A 408 20.50 7.79 0.22
CA THR A 408 19.89 7.60 1.54
C THR A 408 18.65 6.72 1.45
N PHE A 409 17.76 6.95 0.46
CA PHE A 409 16.57 6.13 0.26
C PHE A 409 16.91 4.67 -0.05
N ILE A 410 17.88 4.41 -0.93
CA ILE A 410 18.30 3.06 -1.28
C ILE A 410 18.93 2.36 -0.06
N VAL A 411 19.82 3.04 0.67
CA VAL A 411 20.46 2.48 1.87
C VAL A 411 19.42 2.14 2.93
N THR A 412 18.50 3.05 3.24
CA THR A 412 17.46 2.82 4.25
C THR A 412 16.48 1.74 3.82
N THR A 413 16.12 1.66 2.55
CA THR A 413 15.29 0.59 1.99
C THR A 413 15.99 -0.76 2.10
N MET A 414 17.29 -0.82 1.78
CA MET A 414 18.09 -2.04 1.94
C MET A 414 18.24 -2.45 3.41
N MET A 415 18.43 -1.51 4.33
CA MET A 415 18.45 -1.79 5.77
C MET A 415 17.13 -2.45 6.23
N MET A 416 15.99 -1.90 5.83
CA MET A 416 14.68 -2.46 6.16
C MET A 416 14.50 -3.87 5.58
N PHE A 417 14.82 -4.06 4.31
CA PHE A 417 14.64 -5.32 3.62
C PHE A 417 15.58 -6.41 4.14
N LEU A 418 16.88 -6.12 4.22
CA LEU A 418 17.89 -7.09 4.71
C LEU A 418 17.66 -7.44 6.18
N GLY A 419 17.26 -6.47 7.01
CA GLY A 419 16.89 -6.72 8.40
C GLY A 419 15.72 -7.71 8.52
N ALA A 420 14.71 -7.57 7.67
CA ALA A 420 13.58 -8.51 7.60
C ALA A 420 14.03 -9.89 7.10
N CYS A 421 14.87 -9.94 6.05
CA CYS A 421 15.42 -11.20 5.54
C CYS A 421 16.26 -11.94 6.60
N ILE A 422 17.06 -11.23 7.39
CA ILE A 422 17.84 -11.80 8.50
C ILE A 422 16.91 -12.41 9.54
N ILE A 423 15.78 -11.77 9.87
CA ILE A 423 14.78 -12.33 10.79
C ILE A 423 14.22 -13.63 10.24
N VAL A 424 13.74 -13.63 9.01
CA VAL A 424 13.18 -14.82 8.37
C VAL A 424 14.20 -15.95 8.27
N PHE A 425 15.44 -15.59 7.93
CA PHE A 425 16.48 -16.57 7.65
C PHE A 425 17.13 -17.13 8.92
N PHE A 426 17.37 -16.32 9.94
CA PHE A 426 18.15 -16.73 11.10
C PHE A 426 17.38 -16.79 12.41
N LYS A 427 16.37 -15.93 12.62
CA LYS A 427 15.69 -15.83 13.91
C LYS A 427 14.47 -16.75 14.03
N LEU A 428 13.65 -16.87 12.97
CA LEU A 428 12.44 -17.69 13.02
C LEU A 428 12.76 -19.19 12.93
N LYS A 429 12.16 -19.98 13.83
CA LYS A 429 12.24 -21.44 13.87
C LYS A 429 10.98 -22.09 13.29
N ASN A 430 9.82 -21.51 13.53
CA ASN A 430 8.53 -22.00 13.02
C ASN A 430 8.46 -21.84 11.50
N LYS A 431 8.25 -22.96 10.78
CA LYS A 431 8.24 -22.99 9.31
C LYS A 431 7.07 -22.22 8.70
N SER A 432 5.93 -22.17 9.37
CA SER A 432 4.75 -21.42 8.91
C SER A 432 5.02 -19.92 9.00
N LEU A 433 5.63 -19.44 10.09
CA LEU A 433 6.03 -18.05 10.25
C LEU A 433 7.17 -17.66 9.32
N GLN A 434 8.15 -18.56 9.08
CA GLN A 434 9.17 -18.35 8.05
C GLN A 434 8.55 -18.13 6.68
N GLY A 435 7.53 -18.93 6.33
CA GLY A 435 6.80 -18.75 5.06
C GLY A 435 6.04 -17.43 4.98
N ILE A 436 5.36 -17.02 6.05
CA ILE A 436 4.64 -15.74 6.11
C ILE A 436 5.63 -14.58 6.00
N GLY A 437 6.74 -14.63 6.75
CA GLY A 437 7.79 -13.62 6.68
C GLY A 437 8.44 -13.54 5.30
N ALA A 438 8.73 -14.69 4.69
CA ALA A 438 9.24 -14.76 3.32
C ALA A 438 8.25 -14.15 2.32
N ALA A 439 6.95 -14.40 2.47
CA ALA A 439 5.92 -13.82 1.61
C ALA A 439 5.95 -12.28 1.64
N PHE A 440 6.03 -11.67 2.82
CA PHE A 440 6.14 -10.21 2.94
C PHE A 440 7.46 -9.67 2.40
N CYS A 441 8.59 -10.31 2.66
CA CYS A 441 9.88 -9.92 2.10
C CYS A 441 9.87 -9.97 0.56
N CYS A 442 9.34 -11.05 -0.01
CA CYS A 442 9.27 -11.23 -1.47
C CYS A 442 8.34 -10.20 -2.12
N ALA A 443 7.19 -9.92 -1.50
CA ALA A 443 6.26 -8.90 -1.99
C ALA A 443 6.87 -7.49 -1.92
N PHE A 444 7.57 -7.16 -0.83
CA PHE A 444 8.28 -5.89 -0.68
C PHE A 444 9.38 -5.73 -1.74
N ALA A 445 10.19 -6.75 -1.97
CA ALA A 445 11.21 -6.72 -3.02
C ALA A 445 10.58 -6.57 -4.42
N ALA A 446 9.50 -7.31 -4.69
CA ALA A 446 8.79 -7.26 -5.96
C ALA A 446 8.24 -5.85 -6.27
N ILE A 447 7.58 -5.19 -5.32
CA ILE A 447 7.03 -3.85 -5.54
C ILE A 447 8.13 -2.80 -5.72
N HIS A 448 9.26 -2.94 -5.01
CA HIS A 448 10.40 -2.05 -5.16
C HIS A 448 11.06 -2.16 -6.54
N LEU A 449 11.15 -3.37 -7.10
CA LEU A 449 11.54 -3.54 -8.49
C LEU A 449 10.55 -2.86 -9.44
N GLY A 450 9.25 -2.91 -9.13
CA GLY A 450 8.21 -2.20 -9.86
C GLY A 450 8.42 -0.68 -9.87
N GLY A 451 8.90 -0.13 -8.77
CA GLY A 451 9.26 1.28 -8.61
C GLY A 451 10.37 1.75 -9.55
N TYR A 452 11.23 0.85 -10.01
CA TYR A 452 12.23 1.18 -11.02
C TYR A 452 11.61 1.54 -12.38
N GLY A 453 10.54 0.87 -12.75
CA GLY A 453 9.88 1.09 -14.04
C GLY A 453 8.64 2.00 -13.99
N ASN A 454 8.15 2.36 -12.82
CA ASN A 454 6.93 3.16 -12.65
C ASN A 454 6.92 3.87 -11.30
N GLN A 455 6.20 4.98 -11.18
CA GLN A 455 5.96 5.64 -9.90
C GLN A 455 4.80 4.95 -9.17
N ILE A 456 5.10 3.98 -8.32
CA ILE A 456 4.08 3.16 -7.64
C ILE A 456 4.33 2.95 -6.14
N LEU A 457 5.54 3.20 -5.65
CA LEU A 457 5.89 2.89 -4.26
C LEU A 457 5.07 3.69 -3.26
N MET A 458 4.88 4.99 -3.56
CA MET A 458 4.17 5.93 -2.68
C MET A 458 2.66 6.01 -3.00
N GLN A 459 2.16 5.17 -3.93
CA GLN A 459 0.76 5.15 -4.30
C GLN A 459 -0.08 4.21 -3.41
N PHE A 460 -1.36 4.53 -3.29
CA PHE A 460 -2.34 3.66 -2.63
C PHE A 460 -2.66 2.43 -3.48
N PRO A 461 -2.78 1.24 -2.88
CA PRO A 461 -2.65 0.92 -1.45
C PRO A 461 -1.24 0.47 -1.04
N ASN A 462 -0.21 0.67 -1.85
CA ASN A 462 1.09 0.00 -1.76
C ASN A 462 1.82 0.26 -0.44
N VAL A 463 1.82 1.51 0.04
CA VAL A 463 2.55 1.87 1.26
C VAL A 463 2.07 1.04 2.44
N LEU A 464 0.77 1.07 2.73
CA LEU A 464 0.21 0.37 3.90
C LEU A 464 0.35 -1.16 3.79
N ILE A 465 0.21 -1.72 2.60
CA ILE A 465 0.30 -3.17 2.39
C ILE A 465 1.75 -3.65 2.46
N PHE A 466 2.67 -3.03 1.74
CA PHE A 466 4.02 -3.59 1.61
C PHE A 466 4.96 -3.13 2.72
N TYR A 467 4.91 -1.86 3.14
CA TYR A 467 5.67 -1.41 4.31
C TYR A 467 5.04 -1.93 5.61
N GLY A 468 3.71 -1.92 5.71
CA GLY A 468 3.01 -2.56 6.83
C GLY A 468 3.25 -4.06 6.90
N GLY A 469 3.24 -4.76 5.76
CA GLY A 469 3.60 -6.17 5.65
C GLY A 469 5.04 -6.45 6.08
N LEU A 470 6.00 -5.60 5.67
CA LEU A 470 7.38 -5.72 6.12
C LEU A 470 7.51 -5.48 7.63
N ALA A 471 6.77 -4.51 8.19
CA ALA A 471 6.70 -4.28 9.64
C ALA A 471 6.24 -5.54 10.40
N VAL A 472 5.29 -6.30 9.83
CA VAL A 472 4.86 -7.58 10.43
C VAL A 472 6.01 -8.55 10.59
N VAL A 473 6.97 -8.61 9.64
CA VAL A 473 8.13 -9.51 9.75
C VAL A 473 8.92 -9.24 11.03
N TYR A 474 9.06 -7.98 11.43
CA TYR A 474 9.74 -7.59 12.69
C TYR A 474 8.97 -7.98 13.96
N ILE A 475 7.66 -8.27 13.83
CA ILE A 475 6.83 -8.76 14.95
C ILE A 475 6.93 -10.28 15.10
N LEU A 476 7.14 -11.03 14.01
CA LEU A 476 7.04 -12.49 14.00
C LEU A 476 7.86 -13.18 15.12
N PRO A 477 9.13 -12.77 15.42
CA PRO A 477 9.89 -13.40 16.51
C PRO A 477 9.25 -13.23 17.89
N HIS A 478 8.50 -12.15 18.10
CA HIS A 478 7.85 -11.86 19.39
C HIS A 478 6.56 -12.62 19.63
N ILE A 479 5.98 -13.19 18.58
CA ILE A 479 4.72 -13.95 18.65
C ILE A 479 4.91 -15.43 18.32
N GLU A 480 6.14 -15.88 18.10
CA GLU A 480 6.45 -17.23 17.63
C GLU A 480 5.97 -18.30 18.64
N ASN A 481 6.22 -18.11 19.95
CA ASN A 481 5.78 -19.04 20.98
C ASN A 481 4.24 -19.17 21.05
N GLU A 482 3.52 -18.04 20.94
CA GLU A 482 2.05 -18.04 20.91
C GLU A 482 1.54 -18.73 19.64
N TYR A 483 2.21 -18.52 18.53
CA TYR A 483 1.88 -19.15 17.25
C TYR A 483 2.08 -20.67 17.30
N ASP A 484 3.18 -21.15 17.87
CA ASP A 484 3.45 -22.57 18.06
C ASP A 484 2.38 -23.25 18.91
N GLY A 485 1.91 -22.57 19.96
CA GLY A 485 0.79 -23.05 20.80
C GLY A 485 -0.50 -23.20 20.00
N LEU A 486 -0.86 -22.19 19.23
CA LEU A 486 -2.04 -22.21 18.35
C LEU A 486 -1.93 -23.28 17.25
N GLU A 487 -0.77 -23.47 16.67
CA GLU A 487 -0.53 -24.48 15.63
C GLU A 487 -0.72 -25.90 16.19
N LYS A 488 -0.18 -26.18 17.36
CA LYS A 488 -0.36 -27.48 18.06
C LYS A 488 -1.82 -27.75 18.37
N ASP A 489 -2.56 -26.76 18.91
CA ASP A 489 -4.00 -26.90 19.21
C ASP A 489 -4.84 -27.16 17.94
N ILE A 490 -4.55 -26.49 16.83
CA ILE A 490 -5.22 -26.74 15.55
C ILE A 490 -4.93 -28.15 15.02
N ILE A 491 -3.70 -28.62 15.13
CA ILE A 491 -3.30 -29.95 14.67
C ILE A 491 -4.00 -31.01 15.52
N SER A 492 -3.99 -30.90 16.85
CA SER A 492 -4.63 -31.86 17.75
C SER A 492 -6.12 -31.97 17.48
N LYS A 493 -6.84 -30.84 17.35
CA LYS A 493 -8.28 -30.83 17.00
C LYS A 493 -8.58 -31.47 15.64
N ARG A 494 -7.66 -31.36 14.68
CA ARG A 494 -7.81 -32.04 13.38
C ARG A 494 -7.65 -33.56 13.50
N GLU A 495 -6.70 -34.03 14.29
CA GLU A 495 -6.47 -35.45 14.49
C GLU A 495 -7.65 -36.07 15.23
N GLU A 496 -8.13 -35.41 16.26
CA GLU A 496 -9.34 -35.85 17.01
C GLU A 496 -10.56 -35.94 16.08
N ARG A 497 -10.80 -34.92 15.27
CA ARG A 497 -11.90 -34.93 14.29
C ARG A 497 -11.76 -36.06 13.25
N LYS A 498 -10.55 -36.37 12.80
CA LYS A 498 -10.31 -37.50 11.90
C LYS A 498 -10.60 -38.84 12.57
N ARG A 499 -10.22 -38.99 13.86
CA ARG A 499 -10.52 -40.19 14.63
C ARG A 499 -12.02 -40.39 14.77
N LEU A 500 -12.75 -39.35 15.18
CA LEU A 500 -14.21 -39.39 15.31
C LEU A 500 -14.94 -39.72 14.00
N ILE A 501 -14.45 -39.22 12.86
CA ILE A 501 -15.01 -39.53 11.53
C ILE A 501 -14.73 -41.01 11.21
N ALA A 502 -13.52 -41.50 11.45
CA ALA A 502 -13.16 -42.89 11.20
C ALA A 502 -13.95 -43.86 12.07
N GLU A 503 -14.18 -43.52 13.36
CA GLU A 503 -15.04 -44.31 14.28
C GLU A 503 -16.51 -44.36 13.80
N LYS A 504 -17.07 -43.20 13.39
CA LYS A 504 -18.43 -43.16 12.81
C LYS A 504 -18.55 -43.97 11.52
N GLN A 505 -17.54 -43.97 10.68
CA GLN A 505 -17.52 -44.77 9.46
C GLN A 505 -17.38 -46.28 9.73
N ARG A 506 -16.70 -46.68 10.78
CA ARG A 506 -16.64 -48.08 11.23
C ARG A 506 -17.99 -48.53 11.80
N ALA A 507 -18.55 -47.74 12.74
CA ALA A 507 -19.86 -48.02 13.32
C ALA A 507 -21.04 -48.01 12.33
N SER A 508 -20.88 -47.48 11.13
CA SER A 508 -21.90 -47.52 10.07
C SER A 508 -21.70 -48.70 9.10
N ARG A 509 -20.63 -49.46 9.25
CA ARG A 509 -20.33 -50.68 8.43
C ARG A 509 -20.62 -51.98 9.19
N ASP A 510 -20.68 -51.87 10.48
CA ASP A 510 -21.15 -52.95 11.41
C ASP A 510 -22.67 -52.79 11.60
#